data_4645e7045c34c11afa9093823078d3ca
#
_entry.id   4645e7045c34c11afa9093823078d3ca
#
_cell.length_a   1.000
_cell.length_b   1.000
_cell.length_c   1.000
_cell.angle_alpha   90.00
_cell.angle_beta   90.00
_cell.angle_gamma   90.00
#
_symmetry.space_group_name_H-M   'P 1'
#
loop_
_entity.id
_entity.type
_entity.pdbx_description
1 polymer ?
#
loop_
_entity_poly.entity_id
_entity_poly.type
_entity_poly.pdbx_seq_one_letter_code
_entity_poly.pdbx_strand_id
1 'polypeptide(L)'
;MNKVLLTPAKCALDMGDGSERGLYVNQDYILQKMKKVHRGISLMYTYYPNDKEWPTRACQIDTGRESTGAWDSPYENYFPYRGGREGLRDGEPFNFMKDIRRHGMDVVLTLTIDPHLKEEDIILLAKDLRPYGRLLLRVNHECTGDWFCYTKRASYQEIADFFVMVCRVMHKYAPNVKMILCAGMWQKSTGKLEMEDIFLEAHKAADIWSGDNYLSLHWGWPNDHVSKETANYARYSVAEVYEKAKMTLKRLRKITGQDKPMVLSELNADGDVAGPYVQSNMMKQFMDLLQKDKENWLSAFTFYQFRDDGRLGMEITDPNNSEIGIEQPIMNMYKKQLHKAFFSQKIIKAEGGSELPVTLRWGGSEDAEGIEVPVKFNRTPVLFELTFNDKLLPLNMMIEFNGWWFYKAPGTKCIDLMSYFYEKSNAIKKPGIFKLRYFLPPADGMNKPKTGDPYEAKDGDWLYNYYAELPELPEIRIEESPVCRRITHLK
;
A
#
# COMPACT_ATOMS: atom_id res chain seq x y z
N MET A 1 -30.50 9.92 4.57
CA MET A 1 -29.29 9.12 4.32
C MET A 1 -28.51 9.00 5.59
N ASN A 2 -27.68 7.97 5.71
CA ASN A 2 -26.79 7.83 6.85
C ASN A 2 -25.39 8.27 6.46
N LYS A 3 -24.76 9.13 7.29
CA LYS A 3 -23.32 9.38 7.20
C LYS A 3 -22.58 8.18 7.80
N VAL A 4 -21.46 7.78 7.20
CA VAL A 4 -20.63 6.68 7.66
C VAL A 4 -19.15 7.11 7.74
N LEU A 5 -18.38 6.40 8.57
CA LEU A 5 -16.94 6.58 8.73
C LEU A 5 -16.22 5.31 8.31
N LEU A 6 -15.15 5.48 7.55
CA LEU A 6 -14.21 4.42 7.19
C LEU A 6 -13.05 4.43 8.19
N THR A 7 -13.08 3.49 9.13
CA THR A 7 -12.13 3.41 10.24
C THR A 7 -11.01 2.40 9.95
N PRO A 8 -9.84 2.52 10.61
CA PRO A 8 -8.72 1.60 10.41
C PRO A 8 -9.05 0.15 10.71
N ALA A 9 -8.35 -0.77 10.03
CA ALA A 9 -8.32 -2.19 10.39
C ALA A 9 -7.53 -2.41 11.70
N LYS A 10 -7.66 -3.60 12.29
CA LYS A 10 -6.80 -3.99 13.43
C LYS A 10 -5.36 -4.19 13.01
N CYS A 11 -5.14 -4.82 11.87
CA CYS A 11 -3.86 -4.88 11.17
C CYS A 11 -4.13 -4.59 9.70
N ALA A 12 -3.64 -3.47 9.21
CA ALA A 12 -3.85 -3.08 7.82
C ALA A 12 -2.98 -3.93 6.88
N LEU A 13 -3.47 -4.13 5.67
CA LEU A 13 -2.68 -4.73 4.59
C LEU A 13 -2.31 -3.64 3.60
N ASP A 14 -1.02 -3.55 3.32
CA ASP A 14 -0.47 -2.76 2.23
C ASP A 14 0.01 -3.71 1.14
N MET A 15 0.06 -3.22 -0.08
CA MET A 15 0.55 -3.96 -1.23
C MET A 15 1.84 -3.33 -1.75
N GLY A 16 2.86 -4.14 -1.89
CA GLY A 16 4.05 -3.74 -2.62
C GLY A 16 3.74 -3.70 -4.12
N ASP A 17 4.00 -2.55 -4.71
CA ASP A 17 3.93 -2.32 -6.16
C ASP A 17 5.36 -2.17 -6.71
N GLY A 18 6.30 -2.77 -6.08
CA GLY A 18 7.73 -2.81 -6.29
C GLY A 18 8.32 -2.32 -7.60
N SER A 19 9.51 -2.78 -7.91
CA SER A 19 10.22 -2.44 -9.15
C SER A 19 9.72 -3.21 -10.38
N GLU A 20 8.96 -4.30 -10.20
CA GLU A 20 8.64 -5.26 -11.28
C GLU A 20 7.17 -5.30 -11.68
N ARG A 21 6.40 -4.26 -11.34
CA ARG A 21 4.94 -4.24 -11.61
C ARG A 21 4.56 -4.38 -13.09
N GLY A 22 5.43 -3.99 -14.02
CA GLY A 22 5.12 -3.94 -15.44
C GLY A 22 4.07 -2.88 -15.83
N LEU A 23 3.86 -2.70 -17.13
CA LEU A 23 3.03 -1.61 -17.66
C LEU A 23 1.52 -1.79 -17.40
N TYR A 24 1.03 -3.01 -17.29
CA TYR A 24 -0.40 -3.28 -17.13
C TYR A 24 -0.88 -3.25 -15.67
N VAL A 25 0.02 -3.33 -14.69
CA VAL A 25 -0.35 -3.29 -13.28
C VAL A 25 -0.51 -1.84 -12.83
N ASN A 26 -1.75 -1.45 -12.61
CA ASN A 26 -2.14 -0.15 -12.05
C ASN A 26 -3.18 -0.36 -10.95
N GLN A 27 -3.66 0.71 -10.33
CA GLN A 27 -4.59 0.60 -9.21
C GLN A 27 -5.96 0.06 -9.61
N ASP A 28 -6.43 0.32 -10.83
CA ASP A 28 -7.66 -0.29 -11.37
C ASP A 28 -7.51 -1.81 -11.48
N TYR A 29 -6.39 -2.28 -12.01
CA TYR A 29 -6.10 -3.70 -12.16
C TYR A 29 -6.06 -4.42 -10.80
N ILE A 30 -5.32 -3.85 -9.83
CA ILE A 30 -5.23 -4.41 -8.47
C ILE A 30 -6.62 -4.44 -7.81
N LEU A 31 -7.40 -3.36 -7.94
CA LEU A 31 -8.74 -3.29 -7.38
C LEU A 31 -9.68 -4.32 -8.04
N GLN A 32 -9.60 -4.50 -9.37
CA GLN A 32 -10.39 -5.51 -10.09
C GLN A 32 -10.06 -6.94 -9.62
N LYS A 33 -8.80 -7.23 -9.33
CA LYS A 33 -8.38 -8.54 -8.78
C LYS A 33 -8.83 -8.73 -7.35
N MET A 34 -8.58 -7.77 -6.50
CA MET A 34 -8.80 -7.86 -5.05
C MET A 34 -10.24 -7.61 -4.63
N LYS A 35 -11.00 -6.79 -5.39
CA LYS A 35 -12.37 -6.32 -5.03
C LYS A 35 -12.41 -5.57 -3.69
N LYS A 36 -11.27 -5.15 -3.19
CA LYS A 36 -11.09 -4.49 -1.90
C LYS A 36 -9.93 -3.51 -1.97
N VAL A 37 -10.08 -2.34 -1.37
CA VAL A 37 -8.97 -1.39 -1.21
C VAL A 37 -8.03 -1.83 -0.10
N HIS A 38 -6.74 -1.67 -0.34
CA HIS A 38 -5.69 -1.76 0.67
C HIS A 38 -5.66 -0.48 1.51
N ARG A 39 -4.97 -0.50 2.64
CA ARG A 39 -4.66 0.75 3.34
C ARG A 39 -3.73 1.62 2.50
N GLY A 40 -2.66 1.03 1.95
CA GLY A 40 -1.67 1.72 1.14
C GLY A 40 -1.02 0.86 0.08
N ILE A 41 -0.35 1.53 -0.84
CA ILE A 41 0.50 0.92 -1.86
C ILE A 41 1.92 1.41 -1.66
N SER A 42 2.87 0.47 -1.67
CA SER A 42 4.29 0.75 -1.48
C SER A 42 5.00 0.91 -2.82
N LEU A 43 5.70 2.02 -2.98
CA LEU A 43 6.52 2.38 -4.13
C LEU A 43 7.99 2.49 -3.68
N MET A 44 8.94 2.13 -4.54
CA MET A 44 10.38 2.14 -4.24
C MET A 44 11.14 2.92 -5.31
N TYR A 45 11.91 3.93 -4.88
CA TYR A 45 12.68 4.82 -5.75
C TYR A 45 14.03 5.17 -5.15
N THR A 46 14.96 5.60 -6.02
CA THR A 46 16.30 6.08 -5.61
C THR A 46 16.40 7.59 -5.74
N TYR A 47 17.25 8.23 -4.91
CA TYR A 47 17.51 9.68 -5.00
C TYR A 47 18.99 10.00 -4.67
N TYR A 48 19.82 10.10 -5.71
CA TYR A 48 21.27 10.40 -5.63
C TYR A 48 21.64 11.62 -6.48
N PRO A 49 21.06 12.81 -6.21
CA PRO A 49 21.21 13.99 -7.08
C PRO A 49 22.63 14.59 -7.11
N ASN A 50 23.53 14.12 -6.28
CA ASN A 50 24.96 14.49 -6.33
C ASN A 50 25.69 13.75 -7.46
N ASP A 51 25.18 12.60 -7.92
CA ASP A 51 25.81 11.78 -8.93
C ASP A 51 25.32 12.18 -10.32
N LYS A 52 26.24 12.63 -11.18
CA LYS A 52 25.90 13.13 -12.53
C LYS A 52 25.18 12.10 -13.41
N GLU A 53 25.51 10.83 -13.24
CA GLU A 53 24.97 9.73 -14.05
C GLU A 53 23.71 9.09 -13.44
N TRP A 54 23.40 9.43 -12.20
CA TRP A 54 22.38 8.71 -11.45
C TRP A 54 21.05 8.55 -12.19
N PRO A 55 20.37 9.60 -12.70
CA PRO A 55 19.02 9.38 -13.26
C PRO A 55 19.05 8.40 -14.44
N THR A 56 20.03 8.55 -15.34
CA THR A 56 20.16 7.71 -16.53
C THR A 56 20.53 6.27 -16.18
N ARG A 57 21.45 6.06 -15.25
CA ARG A 57 21.89 4.73 -14.86
C ARG A 57 20.82 3.97 -14.08
N ALA A 58 20.12 4.64 -13.18
CA ALA A 58 19.01 4.04 -12.45
C ALA A 58 17.88 3.59 -13.40
N CYS A 59 17.53 4.40 -14.40
CA CYS A 59 16.55 4.02 -15.43
C CYS A 59 17.02 2.84 -16.33
N GLN A 60 18.29 2.53 -16.40
CA GLN A 60 18.83 1.47 -17.26
C GLN A 60 18.77 0.08 -16.62
N ILE A 61 18.63 0.02 -15.32
CA ILE A 61 18.66 -1.26 -14.58
C ILE A 61 17.44 -2.11 -14.94
N ASP A 62 16.29 -1.49 -15.17
CA ASP A 62 15.02 -2.17 -15.46
C ASP A 62 14.75 -2.44 -16.96
N THR A 63 15.74 -2.28 -17.83
CA THR A 63 15.56 -2.48 -19.29
C THR A 63 15.82 -3.91 -19.78
N GLY A 64 15.75 -4.93 -18.90
CA GLY A 64 15.94 -6.34 -19.29
C GLY A 64 17.36 -6.72 -19.68
N ARG A 65 18.36 -5.94 -19.28
CA ARG A 65 19.76 -6.36 -19.35
C ARG A 65 20.01 -7.38 -18.25
N GLU A 66 20.74 -8.42 -18.57
CA GLU A 66 21.26 -9.35 -17.57
C GLU A 66 21.90 -8.53 -16.42
N SER A 67 21.23 -8.56 -15.27
CA SER A 67 21.73 -7.94 -14.06
C SER A 67 22.94 -8.75 -13.60
N THR A 68 24.12 -8.19 -13.80
CA THR A 68 25.35 -8.69 -13.18
C THR A 68 25.34 -8.37 -11.70
N GLY A 69 24.40 -8.96 -10.94
CA GLY A 69 24.20 -8.67 -9.53
C GLY A 69 23.48 -7.33 -9.31
N ALA A 70 22.17 -7.34 -9.18
CA ALA A 70 21.36 -6.14 -8.94
C ALA A 70 21.87 -5.33 -7.73
N TRP A 71 22.39 -6.01 -6.73
CA TRP A 71 22.93 -5.45 -5.49
C TRP A 71 24.35 -4.86 -5.62
N ASP A 72 25.08 -5.20 -6.67
CA ASP A 72 26.40 -4.62 -6.99
C ASP A 72 26.32 -3.41 -7.93
N SER A 73 25.11 -3.04 -8.36
CA SER A 73 24.88 -1.80 -9.09
C SER A 73 25.26 -0.59 -8.21
N PRO A 74 25.71 0.53 -8.79
CA PRO A 74 25.94 1.76 -8.03
C PRO A 74 24.66 2.35 -7.42
N TYR A 75 23.49 1.88 -7.85
CA TYR A 75 22.18 2.21 -7.31
C TYR A 75 21.34 0.95 -7.18
N GLU A 76 20.40 0.95 -6.24
CA GLU A 76 19.43 -0.10 -6.07
C GLU A 76 18.59 -0.25 -7.36
N ASN A 77 18.01 -1.43 -7.58
CA ASN A 77 17.18 -1.74 -8.76
C ASN A 77 15.82 -1.01 -8.71
N TYR A 78 15.83 0.30 -8.50
CA TYR A 78 14.63 1.14 -8.43
C TYR A 78 14.78 2.34 -9.35
N PHE A 79 13.65 2.83 -9.88
CA PHE A 79 13.63 4.01 -10.72
C PHE A 79 14.05 5.28 -9.95
N PRO A 80 14.57 6.30 -10.65
CA PRO A 80 14.97 7.55 -10.01
C PRO A 80 13.75 8.40 -9.61
N TYR A 81 13.80 8.94 -8.40
CA TYR A 81 12.90 9.99 -7.97
C TYR A 81 13.32 11.33 -8.61
N ARG A 82 12.53 11.82 -9.57
CA ARG A 82 12.88 13.00 -10.39
C ARG A 82 12.39 14.33 -9.79
N GLY A 83 11.82 14.33 -8.61
CA GLY A 83 11.50 15.53 -7.84
C GLY A 83 12.71 16.19 -7.19
N GLY A 84 12.52 16.86 -6.07
CA GLY A 84 13.60 17.52 -5.35
C GLY A 84 14.30 18.58 -6.18
N ARG A 85 15.61 18.43 -6.38
CA ARG A 85 16.43 19.38 -7.17
C ARG A 85 16.03 19.48 -8.64
N GLU A 86 15.56 18.40 -9.25
CA GLU A 86 15.11 18.42 -10.65
C GLU A 86 13.72 19.03 -10.82
N GLY A 87 12.87 18.91 -9.81
CA GLY A 87 11.51 19.47 -9.81
C GLY A 87 10.57 18.87 -10.86
N LEU A 88 10.89 17.69 -11.40
CA LEU A 88 10.09 17.00 -12.41
C LEU A 88 8.96 16.22 -11.72
N ARG A 89 7.75 16.79 -11.71
CA ARG A 89 6.58 16.27 -10.98
C ARG A 89 5.49 15.70 -11.90
N ASP A 90 5.79 15.56 -13.20
CA ASP A 90 4.85 15.04 -14.22
C ASP A 90 5.01 13.54 -14.52
N GLY A 91 6.07 12.94 -14.02
CA GLY A 91 6.41 11.52 -14.21
C GLY A 91 6.32 10.69 -12.94
N GLU A 92 7.14 9.65 -12.89
CA GLU A 92 7.30 8.80 -11.72
C GLU A 92 8.11 9.51 -10.60
N PRO A 93 7.76 9.27 -9.33
CA PRO A 93 6.66 8.46 -8.80
C PRO A 93 5.32 9.22 -8.72
N PHE A 94 5.26 10.49 -9.10
CA PHE A 94 4.13 11.38 -8.82
C PHE A 94 2.82 10.90 -9.46
N ASN A 95 2.89 10.36 -10.69
CA ASN A 95 1.70 9.81 -11.35
C ASN A 95 1.13 8.62 -10.60
N PHE A 96 1.99 7.74 -10.06
CA PHE A 96 1.54 6.61 -9.25
C PHE A 96 1.00 7.02 -7.90
N MET A 97 1.64 7.99 -7.24
CA MET A 97 1.13 8.56 -6.00
C MET A 97 -0.26 9.19 -6.17
N LYS A 98 -0.49 9.90 -7.29
CA LYS A 98 -1.82 10.43 -7.65
C LYS A 98 -2.82 9.32 -7.88
N ASP A 99 -2.44 8.25 -8.59
CA ASP A 99 -3.32 7.12 -8.89
C ASP A 99 -3.71 6.34 -7.61
N ILE A 100 -2.76 6.08 -6.74
CA ILE A 100 -3.00 5.46 -5.42
C ILE A 100 -4.02 6.27 -4.62
N ARG A 101 -3.82 7.57 -4.55
CA ARG A 101 -4.70 8.49 -3.80
C ARG A 101 -6.10 8.57 -4.38
N ARG A 102 -6.26 8.60 -5.72
CA ARG A 102 -7.56 8.56 -6.40
C ARG A 102 -8.35 7.29 -6.07
N HIS A 103 -7.68 6.17 -5.87
CA HIS A 103 -8.28 4.91 -5.46
C HIS A 103 -8.48 4.77 -3.95
N GLY A 104 -8.33 5.87 -3.20
CA GLY A 104 -8.63 5.92 -1.78
C GLY A 104 -7.62 5.20 -0.89
N MET A 105 -6.37 5.11 -1.31
CA MET A 105 -5.29 4.49 -0.55
C MET A 105 -4.24 5.52 -0.15
N ASP A 106 -3.44 5.19 0.86
CA ASP A 106 -2.28 5.97 1.28
C ASP A 106 -1.06 5.59 0.43
N VAL A 107 -0.18 6.55 0.22
CA VAL A 107 1.13 6.29 -0.39
C VAL A 107 2.09 5.82 0.69
N VAL A 108 2.77 4.69 0.44
CA VAL A 108 3.94 4.23 1.20
C VAL A 108 5.15 4.37 0.28
N LEU A 109 5.94 5.40 0.47
CA LEU A 109 7.08 5.70 -0.40
C LEU A 109 8.38 5.26 0.27
N THR A 110 9.12 4.38 -0.38
CA THR A 110 10.49 4.07 -0.02
C THR A 110 11.44 4.87 -0.91
N LEU A 111 12.36 5.58 -0.28
CA LEU A 111 13.45 6.28 -0.96
C LEU A 111 14.79 5.80 -0.43
N THR A 112 15.59 5.19 -1.29
CA THR A 112 17.02 5.02 -1.02
C THR A 112 17.74 6.27 -1.49
N ILE A 113 18.33 7.00 -0.57
CA ILE A 113 18.87 8.33 -0.84
C ILE A 113 20.30 8.47 -0.33
N ASP A 114 21.04 9.36 -0.98
CA ASP A 114 22.42 9.69 -0.58
C ASP A 114 22.42 10.27 0.85
N PRO A 115 23.10 9.62 1.81
CA PRO A 115 23.16 10.10 3.19
C PRO A 115 23.95 11.41 3.36
N HIS A 116 24.63 11.90 2.31
CA HIS A 116 25.34 13.17 2.32
C HIS A 116 24.50 14.37 1.84
N LEU A 117 23.21 14.15 1.58
CA LEU A 117 22.29 15.24 1.24
C LEU A 117 22.13 16.20 2.43
N LYS A 118 21.97 17.49 2.09
CA LYS A 118 21.82 18.54 3.09
C LYS A 118 20.35 18.77 3.42
N GLU A 119 20.11 19.52 4.49
CA GLU A 119 18.76 19.90 4.93
C GLU A 119 17.95 20.57 3.81
N GLU A 120 18.57 21.39 2.98
CA GLU A 120 17.92 22.09 1.85
C GLU A 120 17.32 21.10 0.83
N ASP A 121 18.02 19.98 0.58
CA ASP A 121 17.53 18.93 -0.31
C ASP A 121 16.31 18.23 0.25
N ILE A 122 16.34 17.95 1.55
CA ILE A 122 15.23 17.30 2.25
C ILE A 122 14.01 18.25 2.35
N ILE A 123 14.23 19.57 2.45
CA ILE A 123 13.14 20.55 2.37
C ILE A 123 12.45 20.49 1.00
N LEU A 124 13.20 20.31 -0.09
CA LEU A 124 12.61 20.16 -1.42
C LEU A 124 11.76 18.88 -1.49
N LEU A 125 12.28 17.74 -0.99
CA LEU A 125 11.51 16.51 -0.90
C LEU A 125 10.24 16.69 -0.06
N ALA A 126 10.33 17.33 1.09
CA ALA A 126 9.20 17.61 1.95
C ALA A 126 8.10 18.40 1.23
N LYS A 127 8.50 19.44 0.48
CA LYS A 127 7.57 20.23 -0.35
C LYS A 127 6.91 19.40 -1.44
N ASP A 128 7.64 18.50 -2.08
CA ASP A 128 7.09 17.60 -3.08
C ASP A 128 6.03 16.64 -2.52
N LEU A 129 6.22 16.18 -1.30
CA LEU A 129 5.38 15.15 -0.68
C LEU A 129 4.13 15.71 0.03
N ARG A 130 4.11 17.01 0.34
CA ARG A 130 2.98 17.68 1.01
C ARG A 130 1.60 17.44 0.35
N PRO A 131 1.44 17.46 -0.98
CA PRO A 131 0.13 17.35 -1.61
C PRO A 131 -0.54 15.98 -1.46
N TYR A 132 0.17 14.97 -1.03
CA TYR A 132 -0.30 13.58 -1.12
C TYR A 132 -1.02 13.05 0.13
N GLY A 133 -1.57 13.95 0.95
CA GLY A 133 -2.33 13.59 2.15
C GLY A 133 -1.49 12.78 3.13
N ARG A 134 -2.07 11.80 3.82
CA ARG A 134 -1.31 10.91 4.69
C ARG A 134 -0.36 10.05 3.84
N LEU A 135 0.94 10.32 3.98
CA LEU A 135 2.01 9.63 3.28
C LEU A 135 2.95 9.01 4.30
N LEU A 136 3.32 7.77 4.09
CA LEU A 136 4.31 7.04 4.88
C LEU A 136 5.62 7.03 4.11
N LEU A 137 6.69 7.58 4.70
CA LEU A 137 8.00 7.67 4.06
C LEU A 137 9.01 6.78 4.76
N ARG A 138 9.54 5.81 4.03
CA ARG A 138 10.60 4.89 4.44
C ARG A 138 11.90 5.29 3.77
N VAL A 139 12.79 5.92 4.51
CA VAL A 139 14.10 6.38 4.00
C VAL A 139 15.17 5.35 4.35
N ASN A 140 15.96 4.94 3.35
CA ASN A 140 17.10 4.06 3.53
C ASN A 140 16.73 2.81 4.35
N HIS A 141 15.82 1.98 3.81
CA HIS A 141 15.32 0.79 4.46
C HIS A 141 16.41 -0.28 4.65
N GLU A 142 16.23 -1.16 5.64
CA GLU A 142 17.23 -2.18 6.01
C GLU A 142 18.61 -1.58 6.31
N CYS A 143 18.63 -0.43 6.96
CA CYS A 143 19.82 0.41 7.14
C CYS A 143 20.91 -0.19 8.04
N THR A 144 20.70 -1.38 8.60
CA THR A 144 21.72 -2.16 9.31
C THR A 144 22.44 -3.18 8.41
N GLY A 145 21.96 -3.37 7.18
CA GLY A 145 22.60 -4.21 6.17
C GLY A 145 23.76 -3.51 5.46
N ASP A 146 24.50 -4.24 4.62
CA ASP A 146 25.66 -3.75 3.88
C ASP A 146 25.51 -3.88 2.35
N TRP A 147 24.30 -4.24 1.89
CA TRP A 147 24.02 -4.50 0.47
C TRP A 147 23.54 -3.30 -0.32
N PHE A 148 23.05 -2.24 0.33
CA PHE A 148 22.57 -1.05 -0.37
C PHE A 148 23.71 -0.06 -0.72
N CYS A 149 23.49 0.74 -1.76
CA CYS A 149 24.44 1.76 -2.21
C CYS A 149 24.75 2.79 -1.11
N TYR A 150 23.75 3.25 -0.38
CA TYR A 150 23.94 4.24 0.69
C TYR A 150 24.75 3.69 1.87
N THR A 151 24.68 2.40 2.19
CA THR A 151 25.50 1.80 3.27
C THR A 151 26.97 1.66 2.90
N LYS A 152 27.30 1.74 1.60
CA LYS A 152 28.68 1.77 1.09
C LYS A 152 29.26 3.19 1.06
N ARG A 153 28.45 4.23 1.29
CA ARG A 153 28.85 5.66 1.19
C ARG A 153 29.05 6.32 2.55
N ALA A 154 28.42 5.82 3.59
CA ALA A 154 28.46 6.41 4.92
C ALA A 154 28.52 5.33 6.00
N SER A 155 29.03 5.67 7.16
CA SER A 155 28.98 4.80 8.35
C SER A 155 27.53 4.67 8.85
N TYR A 156 27.25 3.61 9.60
CA TYR A 156 25.93 3.41 10.19
C TYR A 156 25.52 4.55 11.12
N GLN A 157 26.47 5.19 11.80
CA GLN A 157 26.19 6.36 12.65
C GLN A 157 25.74 7.56 11.80
N GLU A 158 26.42 7.84 10.69
CA GLU A 158 26.05 8.91 9.78
C GLU A 158 24.67 8.66 9.15
N ILE A 159 24.34 7.40 8.81
CA ILE A 159 23.02 7.01 8.32
C ILE A 159 21.94 7.24 9.38
N ALA A 160 22.21 6.88 10.65
CA ALA A 160 21.27 7.11 11.74
C ALA A 160 21.05 8.61 12.00
N ASP A 161 22.11 9.40 12.02
CA ASP A 161 22.05 10.87 12.22
C ASP A 161 21.33 11.55 11.04
N PHE A 162 21.57 11.08 9.84
CA PHE A 162 20.86 11.54 8.63
C PHE A 162 19.37 11.27 8.73
N PHE A 163 18.95 10.08 9.15
CA PHE A 163 17.54 9.77 9.36
C PHE A 163 16.88 10.70 10.38
N VAL A 164 17.57 11.02 11.49
CA VAL A 164 17.08 11.96 12.49
C VAL A 164 16.89 13.36 11.89
N MET A 165 17.83 13.82 11.07
CA MET A 165 17.72 15.09 10.33
C MET A 165 16.51 15.09 9.40
N VAL A 166 16.32 14.01 8.61
CA VAL A 166 15.17 13.87 7.69
C VAL A 166 13.86 13.91 8.46
N CYS A 167 13.73 13.20 9.59
CA CYS A 167 12.53 13.26 10.45
C CYS A 167 12.22 14.71 10.88
N ARG A 168 13.22 15.42 11.38
CA ARG A 168 13.06 16.82 11.83
C ARG A 168 12.56 17.73 10.71
N VAL A 169 13.10 17.57 9.49
CA VAL A 169 12.71 18.36 8.32
C VAL A 169 11.29 18.01 7.87
N MET A 170 10.98 16.71 7.75
CA MET A 170 9.65 16.27 7.35
C MET A 170 8.59 16.73 8.34
N HIS A 171 8.78 16.58 9.64
CA HIS A 171 7.83 17.04 10.65
C HIS A 171 7.57 18.55 10.56
N LYS A 172 8.58 19.34 10.19
CA LYS A 172 8.44 20.80 10.04
C LYS A 172 7.76 21.21 8.75
N TYR A 173 8.17 20.64 7.61
CA TYR A 173 7.78 21.12 6.29
C TYR A 173 6.71 20.26 5.59
N ALA A 174 6.47 19.04 6.05
CA ALA A 174 5.45 18.13 5.54
C ALA A 174 4.81 17.30 6.67
N PRO A 175 4.03 17.91 7.60
CA PRO A 175 3.50 17.25 8.78
C PRO A 175 2.54 16.08 8.46
N ASN A 176 2.06 16.00 7.22
CA ASN A 176 1.29 14.88 6.69
C ASN A 176 2.14 13.63 6.43
N VAL A 177 3.46 13.76 6.32
CA VAL A 177 4.39 12.64 6.13
C VAL A 177 4.72 12.01 7.46
N LYS A 178 4.59 10.68 7.54
CA LYS A 178 4.96 9.87 8.71
C LYS A 178 6.19 9.04 8.40
N MET A 179 7.21 9.20 9.22
CA MET A 179 8.53 8.61 9.00
C MET A 179 8.59 7.17 9.49
N ILE A 180 8.94 6.24 8.61
CA ILE A 180 9.18 4.83 8.93
C ILE A 180 10.69 4.59 9.04
N LEU A 181 11.14 4.08 10.18
CA LEU A 181 12.49 3.54 10.32
C LEU A 181 12.44 2.02 10.16
N CYS A 182 13.10 1.51 9.12
CA CYS A 182 13.32 0.08 8.90
C CYS A 182 14.79 -0.24 9.23
N ALA A 183 15.04 -0.66 10.47
CA ALA A 183 16.36 -0.99 10.99
C ALA A 183 16.41 -2.45 11.47
N GLY A 184 17.52 -2.83 12.06
CA GLY A 184 17.77 -4.20 12.53
C GLY A 184 16.74 -4.71 13.52
N MET A 185 16.40 -5.99 13.37
CA MET A 185 15.44 -6.68 14.20
C MET A 185 16.09 -7.33 15.43
N TRP A 186 15.25 -7.76 16.37
CA TRP A 186 15.69 -8.47 17.57
C TRP A 186 16.47 -9.74 17.26
N GLN A 187 17.59 -9.90 17.95
CA GLN A 187 18.48 -11.05 17.82
C GLN A 187 18.39 -11.91 19.10
N LYS A 188 17.96 -13.16 18.94
CA LYS A 188 17.80 -14.10 20.06
C LYS A 188 19.12 -14.36 20.80
N SER A 189 20.25 -14.37 20.06
CA SER A 189 21.58 -14.63 20.63
C SER A 189 22.07 -13.57 21.60
N THR A 190 21.71 -12.30 21.36
CA THR A 190 22.18 -11.16 22.16
C THR A 190 21.08 -10.56 23.06
N GLY A 191 19.81 -10.84 22.77
CA GLY A 191 18.66 -10.19 23.41
C GLY A 191 18.52 -8.71 23.10
N LYS A 192 19.25 -8.21 22.08
CA LYS A 192 19.24 -6.82 21.60
C LYS A 192 18.74 -6.74 20.17
N LEU A 193 18.44 -5.54 19.69
CA LEU A 193 18.31 -5.29 18.26
C LEU A 193 19.70 -5.27 17.62
N GLU A 194 19.74 -5.58 16.37
CA GLU A 194 20.96 -5.38 15.58
C GLU A 194 21.30 -3.88 15.54
N MET A 195 22.57 -3.54 15.83
CA MET A 195 23.07 -2.17 15.91
C MET A 195 22.23 -1.23 16.83
N GLU A 196 21.63 -1.77 17.89
CA GLU A 196 20.70 -1.06 18.78
C GLU A 196 21.23 0.28 19.27
N ASP A 197 22.49 0.31 19.69
CA ASP A 197 23.10 1.49 20.29
C ASP A 197 23.29 2.63 19.27
N ILE A 198 23.58 2.28 18.00
CA ILE A 198 23.79 3.24 16.91
C ILE A 198 22.46 3.87 16.47
N PHE A 199 21.39 3.08 16.35
CA PHE A 199 20.12 3.55 15.84
C PHE A 199 19.13 4.02 16.92
N LEU A 200 19.53 4.11 18.19
CA LEU A 200 18.62 4.46 19.30
C LEU A 200 17.91 5.81 19.07
N GLU A 201 18.64 6.85 18.68
CA GLU A 201 18.06 8.19 18.44
C GLU A 201 17.18 8.20 17.19
N ALA A 202 17.53 7.44 16.15
CA ALA A 202 16.68 7.25 14.97
C ALA A 202 15.36 6.54 15.33
N HIS A 203 15.39 5.51 16.19
CA HIS A 203 14.17 4.87 16.69
C HIS A 203 13.28 5.84 17.51
N LYS A 204 13.90 6.76 18.27
CA LYS A 204 13.14 7.79 18.99
C LYS A 204 12.53 8.83 18.07
N ALA A 205 13.23 9.18 16.97
CA ALA A 205 12.77 10.20 16.02
C ALA A 205 11.67 9.70 15.07
N ALA A 206 11.68 8.42 14.69
CA ALA A 206 10.71 7.83 13.79
C ALA A 206 9.27 7.93 14.32
N ASP A 207 8.27 8.04 13.43
CA ASP A 207 6.85 7.93 13.79
C ASP A 207 6.39 6.48 13.88
N ILE A 208 6.97 5.61 13.06
CA ILE A 208 6.60 4.21 12.88
C ILE A 208 7.86 3.38 12.88
N TRP A 209 7.85 2.28 13.63
CA TRP A 209 8.93 1.30 13.60
C TRP A 209 8.64 0.22 12.57
N SER A 210 9.68 -0.26 11.91
CA SER A 210 9.55 -1.29 10.89
C SER A 210 10.71 -2.27 10.91
N GLY A 211 10.49 -3.43 10.30
CA GLY A 211 11.49 -4.37 9.90
C GLY A 211 10.99 -5.13 8.67
N ASP A 212 11.90 -5.53 7.81
CA ASP A 212 11.60 -6.40 6.69
C ASP A 212 11.81 -7.85 7.13
N ASN A 213 10.89 -8.73 6.77
CA ASN A 213 10.89 -10.07 7.33
C ASN A 213 10.29 -11.07 6.38
N TYR A 214 11.12 -11.96 5.85
CA TYR A 214 10.70 -13.00 4.94
C TYR A 214 10.58 -14.34 5.66
N LEU A 215 9.53 -15.09 5.36
CA LEU A 215 9.29 -16.43 5.92
C LEU A 215 10.19 -17.48 5.27
N SER A 216 10.49 -17.28 4.00
CA SER A 216 11.55 -17.96 3.25
C SER A 216 12.09 -16.97 2.21
N LEU A 217 13.36 -17.06 1.89
CA LEU A 217 14.00 -16.22 0.88
C LEU A 217 15.17 -16.97 0.25
N HIS A 218 15.31 -16.83 -1.07
CA HIS A 218 16.45 -17.36 -1.81
C HIS A 218 17.61 -16.35 -1.74
N TRP A 219 18.64 -16.71 -0.99
CA TRP A 219 19.88 -15.94 -0.96
C TRP A 219 20.77 -16.33 -2.15
N GLY A 220 21.35 -15.35 -2.81
CA GLY A 220 22.20 -15.58 -3.97
C GLY A 220 21.52 -15.40 -5.32
N TRP A 221 20.23 -15.06 -5.34
CA TRP A 221 19.57 -14.62 -6.55
C TRP A 221 20.26 -13.34 -7.10
N PRO A 222 20.41 -13.19 -8.44
CA PRO A 222 19.93 -14.08 -9.50
C PRO A 222 20.91 -15.18 -9.91
N ASN A 223 22.06 -15.29 -9.26
CA ASN A 223 23.17 -16.12 -9.72
C ASN A 223 23.10 -17.59 -9.28
N ASP A 224 22.33 -17.88 -8.23
CA ASP A 224 22.19 -19.21 -7.67
C ASP A 224 20.92 -19.91 -8.17
N HIS A 225 21.05 -21.16 -8.57
CA HIS A 225 19.90 -22.02 -8.78
C HIS A 225 19.36 -22.52 -7.45
N VAL A 226 18.03 -22.61 -7.33
CA VAL A 226 17.40 -23.24 -6.18
C VAL A 226 17.77 -24.72 -6.13
N SER A 227 18.55 -25.10 -5.15
CA SER A 227 18.93 -26.47 -4.86
C SER A 227 18.35 -26.92 -3.53
N LYS A 228 18.44 -28.24 -3.20
CA LYS A 228 18.07 -28.72 -1.85
C LYS A 228 18.89 -28.04 -0.75
N GLU A 229 20.14 -27.73 -1.04
CA GLU A 229 21.06 -27.06 -0.13
C GLU A 229 20.67 -25.59 0.04
N THR A 230 20.29 -24.91 -1.03
CA THR A 230 19.85 -23.51 -1.03
C THR A 230 18.40 -23.35 -0.62
N ALA A 231 17.53 -24.34 -0.86
CA ALA A 231 16.13 -24.35 -0.41
C ALA A 231 15.97 -24.42 1.13
N ASN A 232 17.04 -24.66 1.87
CA ASN A 232 17.03 -24.64 3.33
C ASN A 232 16.98 -23.23 3.95
N TYR A 233 16.68 -22.20 3.20
CA TYR A 233 16.59 -20.82 3.71
C TYR A 233 15.31 -20.52 4.49
N ALA A 234 14.34 -21.42 4.49
CA ALA A 234 13.34 -21.47 5.55
C ALA A 234 13.98 -21.96 6.87
N ARG A 235 15.09 -21.33 7.29
CA ARG A 235 15.81 -21.67 8.52
C ARG A 235 14.96 -21.54 9.77
N TYR A 236 13.85 -20.83 9.66
CA TYR A 236 12.96 -20.53 10.76
C TYR A 236 11.55 -20.95 10.43
N SER A 237 10.84 -21.49 11.42
CA SER A 237 9.40 -21.69 11.30
C SER A 237 8.68 -20.33 11.23
N VAL A 238 7.47 -20.33 10.67
CA VAL A 238 6.63 -19.13 10.64
C VAL A 238 6.43 -18.55 12.06
N ALA A 239 6.32 -19.41 13.07
CA ALA A 239 6.17 -18.98 14.46
C ALA A 239 7.42 -18.28 14.99
N GLU A 240 8.63 -18.74 14.65
CA GLU A 240 9.88 -18.08 15.06
C GLU A 240 10.03 -16.72 14.42
N VAL A 241 9.70 -16.57 13.13
CA VAL A 241 9.70 -15.27 12.43
C VAL A 241 8.67 -14.33 13.06
N TYR A 242 7.48 -14.84 13.37
CA TYR A 242 6.44 -14.07 14.06
C TYR A 242 6.92 -13.56 15.43
N GLU A 243 7.51 -14.44 16.26
CA GLU A 243 8.03 -14.08 17.58
C GLU A 243 9.20 -13.10 17.49
N LYS A 244 10.09 -13.23 16.50
CA LYS A 244 11.19 -12.28 16.26
C LYS A 244 10.64 -10.88 16.02
N ALA A 245 9.63 -10.74 15.17
CA ALA A 245 9.00 -9.45 14.88
C ALA A 245 8.31 -8.86 16.13
N LYS A 246 7.58 -9.67 16.88
CA LYS A 246 6.92 -9.25 18.13
C LYS A 246 7.91 -8.85 19.23
N MET A 247 9.02 -9.57 19.34
CA MET A 247 10.09 -9.24 20.28
C MET A 247 10.83 -7.96 19.89
N THR A 248 10.92 -7.65 18.60
CA THR A 248 11.45 -6.38 18.11
C THR A 248 10.64 -5.21 18.66
N LEU A 249 9.32 -5.23 18.55
CA LEU A 249 8.47 -4.19 19.15
C LEU A 249 8.65 -4.09 20.66
N LYS A 250 8.64 -5.22 21.37
CA LYS A 250 8.82 -5.22 22.83
C LYS A 250 10.16 -4.60 23.23
N ARG A 251 11.22 -4.90 22.46
CA ARG A 251 12.55 -4.32 22.73
C ARG A 251 12.58 -2.83 22.44
N LEU A 252 12.00 -2.39 21.31
CA LEU A 252 11.90 -0.96 20.96
C LEU A 252 11.18 -0.15 22.03
N ARG A 253 10.02 -0.62 22.50
CA ARG A 253 9.31 0.02 23.62
C ARG A 253 10.20 0.16 24.87
N LYS A 254 10.96 -0.89 25.17
CA LYS A 254 11.85 -0.91 26.35
C LYS A 254 13.00 0.09 26.23
N ILE A 255 13.68 0.16 25.09
CA ILE A 255 14.88 0.99 24.94
C ILE A 255 14.57 2.46 24.66
N THR A 256 13.46 2.75 24.00
CA THR A 256 13.05 4.12 23.68
C THR A 256 12.19 4.76 24.77
N GLY A 257 11.50 3.95 25.57
CA GLY A 257 10.47 4.42 26.50
C GLY A 257 9.21 4.95 25.81
N GLN A 258 9.02 4.67 24.50
CA GLN A 258 7.92 5.15 23.68
C GLN A 258 7.03 3.99 23.24
N ASP A 259 5.80 4.29 22.84
CA ASP A 259 4.88 3.34 22.21
C ASP A 259 4.46 3.88 20.84
N LYS A 260 4.97 3.23 19.79
CA LYS A 260 4.71 3.61 18.39
C LYS A 260 4.15 2.44 17.62
N PRO A 261 3.40 2.71 16.52
CA PRO A 261 2.98 1.66 15.60
C PRO A 261 4.18 0.86 15.08
N MET A 262 4.02 -0.45 14.95
CA MET A 262 4.96 -1.35 14.30
C MET A 262 4.35 -1.83 12.99
N VAL A 263 5.12 -1.79 11.92
CA VAL A 263 4.76 -2.37 10.62
C VAL A 263 5.86 -3.35 10.18
N LEU A 264 5.50 -4.30 9.32
CA LEU A 264 6.49 -5.04 8.53
C LEU A 264 6.39 -4.48 7.11
N SER A 265 7.40 -3.73 6.70
CA SER A 265 7.37 -3.01 5.42
C SER A 265 7.60 -3.93 4.23
N GLU A 266 8.16 -5.12 4.48
CA GLU A 266 8.24 -6.20 3.52
C GLU A 266 8.00 -7.52 4.24
N LEU A 267 7.01 -8.28 3.77
CA LEU A 267 6.68 -9.59 4.28
C LEU A 267 6.19 -10.48 3.16
N ASN A 268 6.85 -11.61 2.97
CA ASN A 268 6.42 -12.69 2.09
C ASN A 268 7.18 -13.97 2.40
N ALA A 269 6.89 -15.02 1.61
CA ALA A 269 7.68 -16.23 1.46
C ALA A 269 8.04 -16.38 -0.02
N ASP A 270 9.26 -16.80 -0.31
CA ASP A 270 9.73 -17.01 -1.67
C ASP A 270 9.11 -18.29 -2.26
N GLY A 271 8.39 -18.13 -3.37
CA GLY A 271 7.72 -19.23 -4.04
C GLY A 271 8.67 -20.18 -4.77
N ASP A 272 9.84 -19.71 -5.19
CA ASP A 272 10.85 -20.55 -5.86
C ASP A 272 11.55 -21.47 -4.85
N VAL A 273 11.75 -20.99 -3.63
CA VAL A 273 12.36 -21.79 -2.55
C VAL A 273 11.41 -22.86 -2.02
N ALA A 274 10.19 -22.45 -1.71
CA ALA A 274 9.24 -23.28 -0.99
C ALA A 274 8.17 -23.91 -1.90
N GLY A 275 8.04 -23.38 -3.13
CA GLY A 275 6.93 -23.68 -4.03
C GLY A 275 5.70 -22.81 -3.74
N PRO A 276 4.89 -22.51 -4.78
CA PRO A 276 3.82 -21.50 -4.70
C PRO A 276 2.70 -21.85 -3.72
N TYR A 277 2.43 -23.13 -3.51
CA TYR A 277 1.43 -23.57 -2.52
C TYR A 277 1.96 -23.49 -1.09
N VAL A 278 3.25 -23.76 -0.87
CA VAL A 278 3.90 -23.63 0.44
C VAL A 278 4.03 -22.15 0.80
N GLN A 279 4.42 -21.29 -0.15
CA GLN A 279 4.39 -19.82 -0.01
C GLN A 279 3.03 -19.35 0.51
N SER A 280 1.96 -19.71 -0.17
CA SER A 280 0.58 -19.37 0.20
C SER A 280 0.23 -19.86 1.61
N ASN A 281 0.65 -21.08 1.98
CA ASN A 281 0.39 -21.65 3.29
C ASN A 281 1.19 -20.97 4.41
N MET A 282 2.47 -20.65 4.19
CA MET A 282 3.30 -19.93 5.16
C MET A 282 2.73 -18.55 5.46
N MET A 283 2.37 -17.79 4.43
CA MET A 283 1.72 -16.49 4.60
C MET A 283 0.40 -16.61 5.35
N LYS A 284 -0.42 -17.61 5.01
CA LYS A 284 -1.67 -17.87 5.74
C LYS A 284 -1.42 -18.17 7.22
N GLN A 285 -0.42 -18.97 7.54
CA GLN A 285 -0.06 -19.30 8.94
C GLN A 285 0.34 -18.03 9.71
N PHE A 286 1.15 -17.14 9.13
CA PHE A 286 1.52 -15.87 9.75
C PHE A 286 0.29 -15.00 10.03
N MET A 287 -0.60 -14.86 9.04
CA MET A 287 -1.84 -14.08 9.18
C MET A 287 -2.80 -14.71 10.21
N ASP A 288 -2.85 -16.03 10.31
CA ASP A 288 -3.64 -16.72 11.33
C ASP A 288 -3.07 -16.51 12.76
N LEU A 289 -1.74 -16.42 12.91
CA LEU A 289 -1.10 -16.06 14.19
C LEU A 289 -1.49 -14.63 14.60
N LEU A 290 -1.44 -13.66 13.70
CA LEU A 290 -1.88 -12.29 13.95
C LEU A 290 -3.35 -12.23 14.42
N GLN A 291 -4.25 -12.98 13.76
CA GLN A 291 -5.66 -12.99 14.13
C GLN A 291 -5.95 -13.63 15.50
N LYS A 292 -5.12 -14.57 15.92
CA LYS A 292 -5.23 -15.26 17.22
C LYS A 292 -4.60 -14.47 18.36
N ASP A 293 -3.65 -13.60 18.05
CA ASP A 293 -2.96 -12.81 19.06
C ASP A 293 -3.86 -11.68 19.59
N LYS A 294 -4.06 -11.65 20.91
CA LYS A 294 -4.92 -10.66 21.56
C LYS A 294 -4.23 -9.30 21.75
N GLU A 295 -2.90 -9.24 21.67
CA GLU A 295 -2.16 -7.99 21.86
C GLU A 295 -2.34 -7.02 20.70
N ASN A 296 -2.74 -7.48 19.51
CA ASN A 296 -2.89 -6.67 18.27
C ASN A 296 -1.65 -5.77 18.05
N TRP A 297 -0.48 -6.33 18.21
CA TRP A 297 0.79 -5.62 18.28
C TRP A 297 1.27 -5.05 16.94
N LEU A 298 0.87 -5.68 15.82
CA LEU A 298 1.26 -5.27 14.47
C LEU A 298 0.16 -4.40 13.86
N SER A 299 0.51 -3.17 13.48
CA SER A 299 -0.43 -2.20 12.92
C SER A 299 -0.71 -2.43 11.44
N ALA A 300 0.30 -2.89 10.69
CA ALA A 300 0.17 -3.22 9.27
C ALA A 300 1.34 -4.09 8.80
N PHE A 301 1.18 -4.72 7.65
CA PHE A 301 2.32 -5.21 6.88
C PHE A 301 2.09 -4.99 5.38
N THR A 302 3.19 -4.82 4.65
CA THR A 302 3.21 -4.76 3.20
C THR A 302 3.49 -6.16 2.66
N PHE A 303 2.57 -6.69 1.87
CA PHE A 303 2.84 -7.88 1.08
C PHE A 303 3.80 -7.51 -0.05
N TYR A 304 4.96 -8.10 -0.08
CA TYR A 304 5.99 -7.84 -1.09
C TYR A 304 6.10 -9.04 -2.04
N GLN A 305 5.54 -8.95 -3.29
CA GLN A 305 4.81 -7.84 -3.92
C GLN A 305 3.67 -8.36 -4.82
N PHE A 306 2.91 -7.48 -5.47
CA PHE A 306 1.80 -7.90 -6.32
C PHE A 306 2.29 -8.68 -7.54
N ARG A 307 3.28 -8.13 -8.26
CA ARG A 307 3.92 -8.78 -9.41
C ARG A 307 5.42 -8.88 -9.20
N ASP A 308 5.98 -10.02 -9.53
CA ASP A 308 7.41 -10.31 -9.44
C ASP A 308 7.79 -11.34 -10.51
N ASP A 309 9.06 -11.62 -10.64
CA ASP A 309 9.64 -12.59 -11.60
C ASP A 309 9.26 -14.07 -11.34
N GLY A 310 8.48 -14.33 -10.31
CA GLY A 310 8.02 -15.68 -9.90
C GLY A 310 8.35 -16.03 -8.47
N ARG A 311 9.28 -15.33 -7.83
CA ARG A 311 9.73 -15.64 -6.47
C ARG A 311 8.76 -15.14 -5.41
N LEU A 312 8.35 -13.88 -5.49
CA LEU A 312 7.59 -13.19 -4.45
C LEU A 312 6.19 -12.76 -4.92
N GLY A 313 5.92 -12.81 -6.23
CA GLY A 313 4.70 -12.27 -6.81
C GLY A 313 3.40 -13.00 -6.41
N MET A 314 2.31 -12.23 -6.31
CA MET A 314 0.96 -12.81 -6.37
C MET A 314 0.59 -13.24 -7.78
N GLU A 315 1.19 -12.63 -8.77
CA GLU A 315 1.23 -13.08 -10.16
C GLU A 315 2.64 -12.95 -10.72
N ILE A 316 2.95 -13.81 -11.68
CA ILE A 316 4.19 -13.80 -12.44
C ILE A 316 3.90 -13.37 -13.87
N THR A 317 4.92 -12.87 -14.56
CA THR A 317 4.81 -12.53 -15.99
C THR A 317 4.61 -13.78 -16.82
N ASP A 318 3.66 -13.74 -17.76
CA ASP A 318 3.58 -14.77 -18.80
C ASP A 318 4.83 -14.70 -19.69
N PRO A 319 5.58 -15.81 -19.85
CA PRO A 319 6.82 -15.80 -20.63
C PRO A 319 6.61 -15.50 -22.13
N ASN A 320 5.38 -15.63 -22.63
CA ASN A 320 5.03 -15.35 -24.03
C ASN A 320 4.39 -13.97 -24.23
N ASN A 321 3.92 -13.35 -23.17
CA ASN A 321 3.30 -12.02 -23.21
C ASN A 321 3.46 -11.29 -21.87
N SER A 322 4.39 -10.37 -21.82
CA SER A 322 4.68 -9.58 -20.61
C SER A 322 3.53 -8.70 -20.10
N GLU A 323 2.47 -8.52 -20.91
CA GLU A 323 1.25 -7.81 -20.50
C GLU A 323 0.26 -8.68 -19.73
N ILE A 324 0.50 -9.99 -19.64
CA ILE A 324 -0.36 -10.94 -18.94
C ILE A 324 0.31 -11.38 -17.64
N GLY A 325 -0.45 -11.36 -16.55
CA GLY A 325 -0.05 -11.92 -15.26
C GLY A 325 -0.66 -13.31 -15.05
N ILE A 326 0.17 -14.27 -14.65
CA ILE A 326 -0.26 -15.62 -14.26
C ILE A 326 -0.46 -15.65 -12.73
N GLU A 327 -1.70 -15.77 -12.30
CA GLU A 327 -2.05 -15.79 -10.87
C GLU A 327 -1.42 -16.99 -10.14
N GLN A 328 -0.79 -16.72 -9.02
CA GLN A 328 -0.24 -17.72 -8.11
C GLN A 328 -1.27 -18.11 -7.02
N PRO A 329 -1.14 -19.30 -6.42
CA PRO A 329 -2.06 -19.76 -5.35
C PRO A 329 -2.23 -18.76 -4.20
N ILE A 330 -1.22 -17.96 -3.93
CA ILE A 330 -1.23 -16.93 -2.88
C ILE A 330 -2.25 -15.83 -3.15
N MET A 331 -2.56 -15.49 -4.40
CA MET A 331 -3.53 -14.47 -4.78
C MET A 331 -4.90 -14.75 -4.12
N ASN A 332 -5.41 -15.96 -4.29
CA ASN A 332 -6.70 -16.37 -3.72
C ASN A 332 -6.69 -16.41 -2.19
N MET A 333 -5.59 -16.84 -1.60
CA MET A 333 -5.43 -16.85 -0.14
C MET A 333 -5.44 -15.42 0.40
N TYR A 334 -4.61 -14.55 -0.17
CA TYR A 334 -4.48 -13.15 0.24
C TYR A 334 -5.81 -12.39 0.11
N LYS A 335 -6.49 -12.50 -1.05
CA LYS A 335 -7.81 -11.91 -1.27
C LYS A 335 -8.80 -12.31 -0.18
N LYS A 336 -8.86 -13.60 0.19
CA LYS A 336 -9.73 -14.07 1.28
C LYS A 336 -9.37 -13.43 2.63
N GLN A 337 -8.09 -13.24 2.91
CA GLN A 337 -7.63 -12.59 4.15
C GLN A 337 -7.96 -11.10 4.15
N LEU A 338 -7.71 -10.40 3.04
CA LEU A 338 -8.01 -8.97 2.89
C LEU A 338 -9.49 -8.65 3.15
N HIS A 339 -10.40 -9.59 2.87
CA HIS A 339 -11.83 -9.44 3.13
C HIS A 339 -12.25 -9.75 4.58
N LYS A 340 -11.37 -10.28 5.42
CA LYS A 340 -11.70 -10.51 6.84
C LYS A 340 -11.70 -9.22 7.64
N ALA A 341 -12.61 -9.12 8.60
CA ALA A 341 -12.78 -7.94 9.47
C ALA A 341 -11.52 -7.54 10.26
N PHE A 342 -10.56 -8.45 10.45
CA PHE A 342 -9.31 -8.17 11.12
C PHE A 342 -8.37 -7.33 10.26
N PHE A 343 -8.34 -7.58 8.95
CA PHE A 343 -7.47 -6.93 7.99
C PHE A 343 -8.16 -5.84 7.17
N SER A 344 -9.48 -5.78 7.22
CA SER A 344 -10.27 -4.79 6.47
C SER A 344 -10.54 -3.55 7.30
N GLN A 345 -10.49 -2.40 6.65
CA GLN A 345 -11.09 -1.19 7.18
C GLN A 345 -12.58 -1.43 7.49
N LYS A 346 -13.09 -0.85 8.56
CA LYS A 346 -14.47 -0.98 8.98
C LYS A 346 -15.25 0.25 8.57
N ILE A 347 -16.51 0.03 8.15
CA ILE A 347 -17.43 1.11 7.90
C ILE A 347 -18.43 1.12 9.07
N ILE A 348 -18.42 2.19 9.84
CA ILE A 348 -19.32 2.39 10.98
C ILE A 348 -20.28 3.53 10.70
N LYS A 349 -21.45 3.52 11.34
CA LYS A 349 -22.41 4.61 11.25
C LYS A 349 -21.86 5.81 12.01
N ALA A 350 -21.86 6.99 11.38
CA ALA A 350 -21.58 8.26 12.05
C ALA A 350 -22.85 8.75 12.78
N GLU A 351 -22.67 9.61 13.74
CA GLU A 351 -23.78 10.29 14.41
C GLU A 351 -24.45 11.31 13.46
N GLY A 352 -25.75 11.43 13.56
CA GLY A 352 -26.57 12.34 12.75
C GLY A 352 -26.97 11.78 11.38
N GLY A 353 -27.97 12.40 10.75
CA GLY A 353 -28.34 12.20 9.36
C GLY A 353 -27.57 13.15 8.44
N SER A 354 -27.61 12.89 7.13
CA SER A 354 -27.09 13.81 6.13
C SER A 354 -28.15 14.14 5.10
N GLU A 355 -28.21 15.42 4.72
CA GLU A 355 -29.00 15.94 3.60
C GLU A 355 -28.02 16.39 2.51
N LEU A 356 -28.45 16.30 1.27
CA LEU A 356 -27.67 16.81 0.12
C LEU A 356 -27.94 18.28 -0.13
N PRO A 357 -26.96 19.06 -0.54
CA PRO A 357 -25.54 18.67 -0.74
C PRO A 357 -24.81 18.43 0.58
N VAL A 358 -23.83 17.52 0.58
CA VAL A 358 -23.03 17.19 1.76
C VAL A 358 -21.54 17.25 1.46
N THR A 359 -20.78 17.89 2.33
CA THR A 359 -19.32 17.88 2.28
C THR A 359 -18.79 16.63 3.03
N LEU A 360 -17.95 15.86 2.35
CA LEU A 360 -17.33 14.65 2.87
C LEU A 360 -15.82 14.84 2.94
N ARG A 361 -15.23 14.37 4.04
CA ARG A 361 -13.79 14.37 4.27
C ARG A 361 -13.17 13.05 3.80
N TRP A 362 -11.99 13.13 3.19
CA TRP A 362 -11.17 11.97 2.86
C TRP A 362 -9.81 12.04 3.56
N GLY A 363 -9.54 11.02 4.39
CA GLY A 363 -8.21 10.77 4.96
C GLY A 363 -7.66 11.87 5.86
N GLY A 364 -6.34 11.90 5.97
CA GLY A 364 -5.62 12.84 6.82
C GLY A 364 -5.49 12.34 8.26
N SER A 365 -5.72 13.21 9.23
CA SER A 365 -5.63 12.89 10.66
C SER A 365 -6.84 12.15 11.22
N GLU A 366 -7.95 12.16 10.49
CA GLU A 366 -9.23 11.60 10.92
C GLU A 366 -9.77 10.58 9.92
N ASP A 367 -10.77 9.80 10.33
CA ASP A 367 -11.42 8.80 9.49
C ASP A 367 -12.10 9.43 8.26
N ALA A 368 -12.07 8.72 7.13
CA ALA A 368 -12.76 9.18 5.94
C ALA A 368 -14.29 9.06 6.08
N GLU A 369 -15.01 10.05 5.58
CA GLU A 369 -16.46 10.14 5.61
C GLU A 369 -17.08 9.66 4.30
N GLY A 370 -18.24 9.02 4.42
CA GLY A 370 -19.05 8.57 3.28
C GLY A 370 -20.55 8.66 3.56
N ILE A 371 -21.34 8.40 2.52
CA ILE A 371 -22.79 8.31 2.57
C ILE A 371 -23.23 6.90 2.28
N GLU A 372 -24.14 6.36 3.12
CA GLU A 372 -24.77 5.05 2.95
C GLU A 372 -26.23 5.23 2.50
N VAL A 373 -26.59 4.53 1.43
CA VAL A 373 -27.95 4.41 0.93
C VAL A 373 -28.40 2.95 0.89
N PRO A 374 -29.65 2.64 1.27
CA PRO A 374 -30.20 1.29 1.16
C PRO A 374 -30.58 0.99 -0.29
N VAL A 375 -30.28 -0.23 -0.76
CA VAL A 375 -30.68 -0.76 -2.05
C VAL A 375 -31.40 -2.07 -1.83
N LYS A 376 -32.64 -2.20 -2.37
CA LYS A 376 -33.45 -3.40 -2.21
C LYS A 376 -33.32 -4.31 -3.43
N PHE A 377 -33.04 -5.59 -3.18
CA PHE A 377 -33.13 -6.64 -4.17
C PHE A 377 -34.14 -7.71 -3.75
N ASN A 378 -34.98 -8.13 -4.68
CA ASN A 378 -35.90 -9.24 -4.48
C ASN A 378 -35.29 -10.57 -4.95
N ARG A 379 -34.38 -10.50 -5.92
CA ARG A 379 -33.62 -11.63 -6.50
C ARG A 379 -32.32 -11.11 -7.09
N THR A 380 -31.49 -12.01 -7.57
CA THR A 380 -30.24 -11.63 -8.27
C THR A 380 -30.59 -10.82 -9.51
N PRO A 381 -30.05 -9.61 -9.67
CA PRO A 381 -30.34 -8.77 -10.82
C PRO A 381 -29.66 -9.30 -12.09
N VAL A 382 -30.12 -8.82 -13.23
CA VAL A 382 -29.47 -8.98 -14.55
C VAL A 382 -28.83 -7.66 -15.01
N LEU A 383 -29.18 -6.55 -14.36
CA LEU A 383 -28.53 -5.25 -14.50
C LEU A 383 -28.43 -4.59 -13.13
N PHE A 384 -27.28 -4.09 -12.80
CA PHE A 384 -27.04 -3.23 -11.63
C PHE A 384 -25.94 -2.25 -11.96
N GLU A 385 -26.31 -1.02 -12.25
CA GLU A 385 -25.41 0.05 -12.62
C GLU A 385 -25.75 1.37 -11.95
N LEU A 386 -24.73 2.24 -11.89
CA LEU A 386 -24.85 3.62 -11.43
C LEU A 386 -24.61 4.55 -12.59
N THR A 387 -25.49 5.54 -12.81
CA THR A 387 -25.29 6.59 -13.79
C THR A 387 -25.05 7.95 -13.12
N PHE A 388 -24.20 8.74 -13.72
CA PHE A 388 -23.70 10.00 -13.18
C PHE A 388 -24.02 11.12 -14.14
N ASN A 389 -24.74 12.11 -13.68
CA ASN A 389 -25.06 13.32 -14.43
C ASN A 389 -23.91 14.34 -14.39
N ASP A 390 -24.08 15.50 -15.03
CA ASP A 390 -23.08 16.53 -15.18
C ASP A 390 -22.50 17.05 -13.86
N LYS A 391 -23.28 17.08 -12.77
CA LYS A 391 -22.77 17.51 -11.45
C LYS A 391 -21.87 16.48 -10.80
N LEU A 392 -22.07 15.20 -11.10
CA LEU A 392 -21.31 14.09 -10.57
C LEU A 392 -20.13 13.68 -11.45
N LEU A 393 -20.14 14.05 -12.73
CA LEU A 393 -19.06 13.72 -13.67
C LEU A 393 -17.65 14.15 -13.19
N PRO A 394 -17.44 15.35 -12.64
CA PRO A 394 -16.12 15.79 -12.20
C PRO A 394 -15.60 15.06 -10.96
N LEU A 395 -16.50 14.43 -10.19
CA LEU A 395 -16.12 13.81 -8.93
C LEU A 395 -15.38 12.49 -9.16
N ASN A 396 -14.40 12.26 -8.31
CA ASN A 396 -13.75 10.98 -8.11
C ASN A 396 -14.48 10.25 -6.98
N MET A 397 -14.84 8.98 -7.19
CA MET A 397 -15.59 8.23 -6.17
C MET A 397 -15.04 6.84 -5.96
N MET A 398 -14.95 6.45 -4.71
CA MET A 398 -14.86 5.05 -4.30
C MET A 398 -16.26 4.59 -3.85
N ILE A 399 -16.71 3.49 -4.43
CA ILE A 399 -18.04 2.95 -4.24
C ILE A 399 -17.92 1.59 -3.55
N GLU A 400 -18.55 1.44 -2.41
CA GLU A 400 -18.57 0.17 -1.70
C GLU A 400 -19.95 -0.46 -1.75
N PHE A 401 -20.05 -1.70 -2.20
CA PHE A 401 -21.25 -2.51 -2.20
C PHE A 401 -20.99 -3.84 -1.52
N ASN A 402 -21.55 -4.04 -0.35
CA ASN A 402 -21.50 -5.27 0.43
C ASN A 402 -20.09 -5.90 0.55
N GLY A 403 -19.09 -5.08 0.82
CA GLY A 403 -17.70 -5.49 1.01
C GLY A 403 -16.82 -5.41 -0.25
N TRP A 404 -17.42 -5.20 -1.44
CA TRP A 404 -16.69 -5.00 -2.67
C TRP A 404 -16.55 -3.53 -3.00
N TRP A 405 -15.39 -3.13 -3.51
CA TRP A 405 -15.09 -1.76 -3.90
C TRP A 405 -14.98 -1.61 -5.40
N PHE A 406 -15.48 -0.48 -5.87
CA PHE A 406 -15.48 -0.05 -7.27
C PHE A 406 -14.96 1.37 -7.34
N TYR A 407 -14.33 1.69 -8.45
CA TYR A 407 -13.76 3.01 -8.69
C TYR A 407 -14.48 3.73 -9.82
N LYS A 408 -14.80 5.01 -9.60
CA LYS A 408 -15.34 5.92 -10.61
C LYS A 408 -14.34 7.05 -10.82
N ALA A 409 -13.68 7.06 -11.97
CA ALA A 409 -12.82 8.16 -12.40
C ALA A 409 -13.65 9.42 -12.76
N PRO A 410 -13.08 10.63 -12.64
CA PRO A 410 -13.67 11.82 -13.22
C PRO A 410 -14.03 11.63 -14.70
N GLY A 411 -15.21 12.09 -15.12
CA GLY A 411 -15.69 11.90 -16.50
C GLY A 411 -16.42 10.59 -16.78
N THR A 412 -16.39 9.61 -15.87
CA THR A 412 -17.09 8.34 -16.03
C THR A 412 -18.60 8.56 -15.88
N LYS A 413 -19.38 8.15 -16.89
CA LYS A 413 -20.83 8.32 -16.94
C LYS A 413 -21.61 7.16 -16.32
N CYS A 414 -21.05 5.96 -16.30
CA CYS A 414 -21.70 4.76 -15.81
C CYS A 414 -20.69 3.81 -15.19
N ILE A 415 -21.06 3.13 -14.09
CA ILE A 415 -20.30 2.04 -13.44
C ILE A 415 -21.21 0.82 -13.33
N ASP A 416 -20.73 -0.29 -13.89
CA ASP A 416 -21.36 -1.61 -13.76
C ASP A 416 -20.92 -2.28 -12.45
N LEU A 417 -21.89 -2.63 -11.61
CA LEU A 417 -21.70 -3.34 -10.34
C LEU A 417 -22.05 -4.84 -10.44
N MET A 418 -22.39 -5.35 -11.63
CA MET A 418 -22.80 -6.73 -11.83
C MET A 418 -21.72 -7.76 -11.51
N SER A 419 -20.44 -7.38 -11.58
CA SER A 419 -19.33 -8.27 -11.23
C SER A 419 -19.47 -8.86 -9.81
N TYR A 420 -20.12 -8.17 -8.89
CA TYR A 420 -20.44 -8.70 -7.56
C TYR A 420 -21.32 -9.96 -7.63
N PHE A 421 -22.31 -9.97 -8.51
CA PHE A 421 -23.28 -11.06 -8.64
C PHE A 421 -22.80 -12.22 -9.53
N TYR A 422 -21.67 -12.09 -10.22
CA TYR A 422 -21.04 -13.20 -10.95
C TYR A 422 -20.46 -14.25 -10.01
N GLU A 423 -20.15 -13.88 -8.78
CA GLU A 423 -19.79 -14.85 -7.75
C GLU A 423 -21.05 -15.58 -7.24
N LYS A 424 -21.09 -16.90 -7.39
CA LYS A 424 -22.22 -17.74 -6.97
C LYS A 424 -22.62 -17.56 -5.51
N SER A 425 -21.65 -17.29 -4.64
CA SER A 425 -21.86 -17.01 -3.22
C SER A 425 -22.70 -15.76 -2.96
N ASN A 426 -22.67 -14.79 -3.88
CA ASN A 426 -23.32 -13.50 -3.76
C ASN A 426 -24.74 -13.45 -4.37
N ALA A 427 -25.19 -14.58 -4.93
CA ALA A 427 -26.55 -14.68 -5.46
C ALA A 427 -27.61 -14.39 -4.37
N ILE A 428 -28.62 -13.57 -4.72
CA ILE A 428 -29.71 -13.22 -3.82
C ILE A 428 -30.65 -14.43 -3.66
N LYS A 429 -30.63 -15.03 -2.49
CA LYS A 429 -31.47 -16.20 -2.14
C LYS A 429 -32.84 -15.80 -1.56
N LYS A 430 -32.94 -14.63 -0.96
CA LYS A 430 -34.14 -14.06 -0.36
C LYS A 430 -34.12 -12.54 -0.56
N PRO A 431 -35.29 -11.90 -0.71
CA PRO A 431 -35.38 -10.45 -0.74
C PRO A 431 -34.64 -9.83 0.46
N GLY A 432 -33.91 -8.75 0.21
CA GLY A 432 -33.12 -8.10 1.25
C GLY A 432 -32.78 -6.65 0.90
N ILE A 433 -32.34 -5.92 1.92
CA ILE A 433 -31.84 -4.56 1.79
C ILE A 433 -30.33 -4.65 1.93
N PHE A 434 -29.61 -4.14 0.94
CA PHE A 434 -28.17 -4.06 0.87
C PHE A 434 -27.73 -2.61 1.05
N LYS A 435 -26.46 -2.40 1.32
CA LYS A 435 -25.89 -1.08 1.56
C LYS A 435 -24.97 -0.71 0.43
N LEU A 436 -25.22 0.42 -0.17
CA LEU A 436 -24.37 1.05 -1.17
C LEU A 436 -23.79 2.32 -0.54
N ARG A 437 -22.46 2.51 -0.65
CA ARG A 437 -21.76 3.60 0.01
C ARG A 437 -20.87 4.33 -0.97
N TYR A 438 -20.79 5.64 -0.79
CA TYR A 438 -20.02 6.56 -1.63
C TYR A 438 -19.02 7.32 -0.78
N PHE A 439 -17.78 7.37 -1.25
CA PHE A 439 -16.67 8.13 -0.67
C PHE A 439 -16.01 8.96 -1.74
N LEU A 440 -15.48 10.12 -1.38
CA LEU A 440 -14.92 11.09 -2.33
C LEU A 440 -13.42 11.34 -2.07
N PRO A 441 -12.51 10.45 -2.52
CA PRO A 441 -11.09 10.74 -2.48
C PRO A 441 -10.70 11.82 -3.50
N PRO A 442 -9.48 12.39 -3.42
CA PRO A 442 -9.05 13.48 -4.30
C PRO A 442 -9.13 13.14 -5.78
N ALA A 443 -9.80 13.99 -6.58
CA ALA A 443 -10.00 13.76 -8.00
C ALA A 443 -8.70 13.75 -8.82
N ASP A 444 -7.75 14.59 -8.47
CA ASP A 444 -6.40 14.63 -9.07
C ASP A 444 -5.33 13.89 -8.23
N GLY A 445 -5.75 13.22 -7.17
CA GLY A 445 -4.87 12.50 -6.25
C GLY A 445 -4.11 13.40 -5.26
N MET A 446 -4.38 14.70 -5.25
CA MET A 446 -3.66 15.66 -4.40
C MET A 446 -4.63 16.43 -3.51
N ASN A 447 -4.17 16.78 -2.32
CA ASN A 447 -4.78 17.83 -1.51
C ASN A 447 -4.37 19.19 -2.09
N LYS A 448 -5.26 20.16 -2.01
CA LYS A 448 -4.97 21.54 -2.48
C LYS A 448 -4.89 22.49 -1.30
N PRO A 449 -3.91 23.38 -1.28
CA PRO A 449 -3.90 24.46 -0.31
C PRO A 449 -5.08 25.39 -0.56
N LYS A 450 -5.34 26.31 0.35
CA LYS A 450 -6.40 27.31 0.19
C LYS A 450 -6.19 28.19 -1.05
N THR A 451 -4.95 28.46 -1.38
CA THR A 451 -4.58 29.31 -2.53
C THR A 451 -3.26 28.84 -3.14
N GLY A 452 -3.15 28.93 -4.47
CA GLY A 452 -1.90 28.72 -5.18
C GLY A 452 -1.52 27.29 -5.53
N ASP A 453 -0.27 27.10 -5.92
CA ASP A 453 0.32 25.83 -6.27
C ASP A 453 0.53 24.97 -5.00
N PRO A 454 0.07 23.69 -4.98
CA PRO A 454 0.26 22.83 -3.82
C PRO A 454 1.73 22.61 -3.43
N TYR A 455 2.66 22.71 -4.35
CA TYR A 455 4.08 22.54 -4.07
C TYR A 455 4.74 23.82 -3.52
N GLU A 456 4.19 25.00 -3.86
CA GLU A 456 4.69 26.31 -3.43
C GLU A 456 3.87 26.93 -2.29
N ALA A 457 2.87 26.21 -1.78
CA ALA A 457 2.04 26.69 -0.69
C ALA A 457 2.86 27.04 0.56
N LYS A 458 2.49 28.14 1.20
CA LYS A 458 3.09 28.54 2.47
C LYS A 458 2.68 27.59 3.58
N ASP A 459 3.50 27.49 4.62
CA ASP A 459 3.32 26.52 5.70
C ASP A 459 1.96 26.62 6.42
N GLY A 460 1.28 27.73 6.43
CA GLY A 460 -0.06 27.89 7.01
C GLY A 460 -1.24 27.56 6.10
N ASP A 461 -1.02 27.30 4.83
CA ASP A 461 -2.08 27.14 3.82
C ASP A 461 -2.44 25.65 3.58
N TRP A 462 -1.76 24.73 4.24
CA TRP A 462 -1.90 23.31 4.00
C TRP A 462 -3.20 22.71 4.55
N LEU A 463 -3.85 21.87 3.70
CA LEU A 463 -4.95 20.99 4.09
C LEU A 463 -4.44 19.56 4.26
N TYR A 464 -4.33 19.09 5.49
CA TYR A 464 -4.00 17.71 5.79
C TYR A 464 -5.13 16.76 5.38
N ASN A 465 -6.38 17.18 5.57
CA ASN A 465 -7.58 16.49 5.10
C ASN A 465 -8.03 17.05 3.74
N TYR A 466 -8.55 16.17 2.90
CA TYR A 466 -9.23 16.56 1.66
C TYR A 466 -10.73 16.61 1.89
N TYR A 467 -11.41 17.59 1.26
CA TYR A 467 -12.86 17.76 1.35
C TYR A 467 -13.45 17.90 -0.05
N ALA A 468 -14.56 17.18 -0.30
CA ALA A 468 -15.33 17.32 -1.52
C ALA A 468 -16.82 17.36 -1.21
N GLU A 469 -17.59 18.07 -2.03
CA GLU A 469 -19.04 18.14 -1.94
C GLU A 469 -19.67 17.05 -2.82
N LEU A 470 -20.60 16.28 -2.23
CA LEU A 470 -21.52 15.41 -2.96
C LEU A 470 -22.83 16.20 -3.14
N PRO A 471 -23.11 16.72 -4.35
CA PRO A 471 -24.28 17.56 -4.57
C PRO A 471 -25.59 16.76 -4.60
N GLU A 472 -25.53 15.53 -5.12
CA GLU A 472 -26.68 14.63 -5.27
C GLU A 472 -26.20 13.17 -5.35
N LEU A 473 -27.12 12.20 -5.32
CA LEU A 473 -26.78 10.78 -5.48
C LEU A 473 -26.76 10.38 -6.96
N PRO A 474 -25.94 9.40 -7.34
CA PRO A 474 -26.06 8.73 -8.62
C PRO A 474 -27.42 8.08 -8.80
N GLU A 475 -27.91 8.03 -10.03
CA GLU A 475 -29.07 7.21 -10.38
C GLU A 475 -28.70 5.73 -10.30
N ILE A 476 -29.53 4.94 -9.62
CA ILE A 476 -29.35 3.50 -9.45
C ILE A 476 -30.31 2.79 -10.40
N ARG A 477 -29.76 2.04 -11.35
CA ARG A 477 -30.55 1.21 -12.28
C ARG A 477 -30.40 -0.26 -11.93
N ILE A 478 -31.54 -0.91 -11.66
CA ILE A 478 -31.62 -2.33 -11.32
C ILE A 478 -32.69 -2.98 -12.21
N GLU A 479 -32.28 -4.04 -12.88
CA GLU A 479 -33.24 -4.92 -13.59
C GLU A 479 -33.12 -6.32 -13.01
N GLU A 480 -34.25 -6.87 -12.60
CA GLU A 480 -34.35 -8.22 -12.05
C GLU A 480 -35.02 -9.13 -13.09
N SER A 481 -34.42 -10.29 -13.37
CA SER A 481 -35.01 -11.25 -14.30
C SER A 481 -36.41 -11.67 -13.85
N PRO A 482 -37.41 -11.59 -14.73
CA PRO A 482 -38.78 -11.84 -14.35
C PRO A 482 -39.09 -13.27 -13.89
N VAL A 483 -38.42 -14.29 -14.41
CA VAL A 483 -38.53 -15.71 -13.95
C VAL A 483 -37.43 -16.57 -14.51
N CYS A 484 -36.58 -17.20 -13.70
CA CYS A 484 -35.89 -18.42 -14.10
C CYS A 484 -36.86 -19.62 -13.94
N ARG A 485 -37.55 -20.04 -15.00
CA ARG A 485 -38.17 -21.35 -15.00
C ARG A 485 -37.05 -22.41 -15.01
N ARG A 486 -36.99 -23.18 -13.94
CA ARG A 486 -36.15 -24.38 -13.90
C ARG A 486 -36.65 -25.30 -15.03
N ILE A 487 -35.87 -25.48 -16.07
CA ILE A 487 -36.12 -26.56 -17.04
C ILE A 487 -35.74 -27.86 -16.33
N THR A 488 -36.76 -28.54 -15.79
CA THR A 488 -36.54 -29.76 -14.98
C THR A 488 -36.46 -31.00 -15.83
N HIS A 489 -36.80 -30.99 -17.09
CA HIS A 489 -36.69 -32.12 -18.00
C HIS A 489 -36.42 -31.67 -19.44
N LEU A 490 -35.24 -31.98 -19.94
CA LEU A 490 -35.03 -32.32 -21.35
C LEU A 490 -35.16 -33.85 -21.40
N LYS A 491 -36.27 -34.33 -21.95
CA LYS A 491 -36.38 -35.70 -22.42
C LYS A 491 -35.69 -35.84 -23.79
#